data_c0c6141674d76c439b52b187b82e7e99
#
_entry.id   c0c6141674d76c439b52b187b82e7e99
#
_cell.length_a   1.000
_cell.length_b   1.000
_cell.length_c   1.000
_cell.angle_alpha   90.00
_cell.angle_beta   90.00
_cell.angle_gamma   90.00
#
_symmetry.space_group_name_H-M   'P 1'
#
loop_
_entity.id
_entity.type
_entity.pdbx_description
1 polymer ?
#
loop_
_entity_poly.entity_id
_entity_poly.type
_entity_poly.pdbx_seq_one_letter_code
_entity_poly.pdbx_strand_id
1 'polypeptide(L)'
;MTWHRFSQLDRTEAIATVSARTLNNIRVTRKTLLHCGTHGWGYRASSNLFPLLTYDVAQLKLEDYPDYNDIMATLADCASVVNDYDIRVSCHPDQFNVLASTGQAQVDKTIVELNHHGWLMDRLTSMVGCHRDYRCPINIHVNNTKGDPADIAARFMSNLAKCDDSVQSRLVVENEDKGIWTPSLLAKHFDLPITYDNLHHKCLPDGLTQEQAYRLCYNTWMRTGYYKPLFHYSESHPDKTNPRSHADMPTARPPISFNMPVDYDIELKSKDYAIASF
;
A
#
# COMPACT_ATOMS: atom_id res chain seq x y z
N MET A 1 9.67 -16.45 -1.08
CA MET A 1 9.44 -17.93 -1.02
C MET A 1 8.02 -18.19 -1.48
N THR A 2 7.79 -19.15 -2.38
CA THR A 2 6.44 -19.59 -2.75
C THR A 2 6.01 -20.76 -1.86
N TRP A 3 4.69 -20.96 -1.68
CA TRP A 3 4.16 -22.11 -0.97
C TRP A 3 4.64 -23.44 -1.57
N HIS A 4 4.66 -23.55 -2.89
CA HIS A 4 5.15 -24.75 -3.59
C HIS A 4 6.57 -25.13 -3.14
N ARG A 5 7.49 -24.16 -3.08
CA ARG A 5 8.86 -24.43 -2.61
C ARG A 5 8.92 -24.75 -1.12
N PHE A 6 8.13 -24.04 -0.31
CA PHE A 6 8.06 -24.26 1.13
C PHE A 6 7.60 -25.70 1.47
N SER A 7 6.54 -26.16 0.80
CA SER A 7 5.94 -27.47 1.04
C SER A 7 6.79 -28.68 0.56
N GLN A 8 7.87 -28.43 -0.16
CA GLN A 8 8.82 -29.45 -0.60
C GLN A 8 9.99 -29.68 0.38
N LEU A 9 10.18 -28.79 1.35
CA LEU A 9 11.22 -28.88 2.36
C LEU A 9 10.67 -29.56 3.61
N ASP A 10 11.55 -30.16 4.45
CA ASP A 10 11.14 -30.50 5.79
C ASP A 10 10.76 -29.24 6.59
N ARG A 11 9.94 -29.39 7.63
CA ARG A 11 9.37 -28.25 8.36
C ARG A 11 10.43 -27.34 8.96
N THR A 12 11.50 -27.90 9.51
CA THR A 12 12.57 -27.15 10.17
C THR A 12 13.36 -26.32 9.13
N GLU A 13 13.74 -26.97 8.03
CA GLU A 13 14.45 -26.31 6.91
C GLU A 13 13.57 -25.24 6.27
N ALA A 14 12.28 -25.51 6.10
CA ALA A 14 11.33 -24.55 5.53
C ALA A 14 11.22 -23.28 6.39
N ILE A 15 11.08 -23.42 7.71
CA ILE A 15 11.02 -22.29 8.66
C ILE A 15 12.34 -21.52 8.66
N ALA A 16 13.47 -22.20 8.74
CA ALA A 16 14.79 -21.55 8.70
C ALA A 16 14.99 -20.76 7.39
N THR A 17 14.56 -21.32 6.26
CA THR A 17 14.65 -20.63 4.95
C THR A 17 13.78 -19.39 4.88
N VAL A 18 12.55 -19.43 5.40
CA VAL A 18 11.66 -18.25 5.44
C VAL A 18 12.20 -17.21 6.42
N SER A 19 12.69 -17.62 7.58
CA SER A 19 13.32 -16.76 8.58
C SER A 19 14.48 -15.96 7.99
N ALA A 20 15.47 -16.65 7.42
CA ALA A 20 16.63 -16.02 6.79
C ALA A 20 16.23 -15.06 5.65
N ARG A 21 15.21 -15.43 4.86
CA ARG A 21 14.70 -14.56 3.80
C ARG A 21 14.02 -13.31 4.36
N THR A 22 13.22 -13.46 5.40
CA THR A 22 12.57 -12.32 6.09
C THR A 22 13.64 -11.36 6.64
N LEU A 23 14.63 -11.87 7.36
CA LEU A 23 15.74 -11.06 7.88
C LEU A 23 16.47 -10.31 6.74
N ASN A 24 16.75 -10.99 5.63
CA ASN A 24 17.38 -10.35 4.48
C ASN A 24 16.48 -9.26 3.87
N ASN A 25 15.18 -9.50 3.75
CA ASN A 25 14.23 -8.50 3.24
C ASN A 25 14.25 -7.25 4.12
N ILE A 26 14.23 -7.38 5.46
CA ILE A 26 14.26 -6.23 6.38
C ILE A 26 15.62 -5.51 6.32
N ARG A 27 16.73 -6.23 6.19
CA ARG A 27 18.06 -5.61 5.96
C ARG A 27 18.13 -4.81 4.66
N VAL A 28 17.51 -5.31 3.59
CA VAL A 28 17.39 -4.57 2.31
C VAL A 28 16.48 -3.35 2.50
N THR A 29 15.34 -3.50 3.21
CA THR A 29 14.46 -2.38 3.56
C THR A 29 15.21 -1.28 4.28
N ARG A 30 16.04 -1.60 5.28
CA ARG A 30 16.87 -0.61 5.98
C ARG A 30 17.80 0.16 5.03
N LYS A 31 18.45 -0.54 4.08
CA LYS A 31 19.30 0.11 3.07
C LYS A 31 18.51 1.03 2.16
N THR A 32 17.32 0.59 1.75
CA THR A 32 16.42 1.40 0.90
C THR A 32 15.94 2.64 1.65
N LEU A 33 15.57 2.52 2.93
CA LEU A 33 15.19 3.65 3.77
C LEU A 33 16.31 4.68 3.90
N LEU A 34 17.55 4.24 4.12
CA LEU A 34 18.72 5.14 4.14
C LEU A 34 18.87 5.88 2.80
N HIS A 35 18.72 5.15 1.69
CA HIS A 35 18.75 5.76 0.36
C HIS A 35 17.63 6.79 0.18
N CYS A 36 16.39 6.45 0.53
CA CYS A 36 15.27 7.39 0.49
C CYS A 36 15.53 8.62 1.36
N GLY A 37 15.98 8.42 2.59
CA GLY A 37 16.25 9.52 3.52
C GLY A 37 17.31 10.49 3.01
N THR A 38 18.42 9.98 2.45
CA THR A 38 19.49 10.83 1.90
C THR A 38 19.06 11.62 0.66
N HIS A 39 17.98 11.21 -0.01
CA HIS A 39 17.42 11.91 -1.17
C HIS A 39 16.16 12.73 -0.85
N GLY A 40 15.68 12.72 0.40
CA GLY A 40 14.43 13.37 0.78
C GLY A 40 13.17 12.72 0.18
N TRP A 41 13.24 11.41 -0.10
CA TRP A 41 12.14 10.64 -0.67
C TRP A 41 11.35 9.89 0.39
N GLY A 42 10.04 9.65 0.12
CA GLY A 42 9.23 8.68 0.87
C GLY A 42 9.59 7.24 0.54
N TYR A 43 9.05 6.31 1.30
CA TYR A 43 9.24 4.87 1.11
C TYR A 43 7.91 4.13 1.09
N ARG A 44 7.65 3.37 0.02
CA ARG A 44 6.53 2.44 -0.04
C ARG A 44 6.97 1.04 0.37
N ALA A 45 6.47 0.58 1.51
CA ALA A 45 6.80 -0.74 2.04
C ALA A 45 6.24 -1.86 1.14
N SER A 46 7.09 -2.86 0.85
CA SER A 46 6.67 -4.02 0.05
C SER A 46 5.69 -4.89 0.84
N SER A 47 4.63 -5.37 0.18
CA SER A 47 3.70 -6.35 0.74
C SER A 47 4.32 -7.73 1.00
N ASN A 48 5.51 -8.03 0.48
CA ASN A 48 6.14 -9.33 0.55
C ASN A 48 7.37 -9.39 1.48
N LEU A 49 7.45 -8.50 2.48
CA LEU A 49 8.59 -8.49 3.42
C LEU A 49 8.65 -9.75 4.28
N PHE A 50 7.49 -10.29 4.65
CA PHE A 50 7.31 -11.51 5.46
C PHE A 50 6.67 -12.63 4.63
N PRO A 51 7.43 -13.37 3.81
CA PRO A 51 6.85 -14.36 2.91
C PRO A 51 6.09 -15.44 3.66
N LEU A 52 4.86 -15.73 3.23
CA LEU A 52 3.98 -16.77 3.76
C LEU A 52 3.51 -16.60 5.21
N LEU A 53 3.88 -15.53 5.91
CA LEU A 53 3.52 -15.38 7.33
C LEU A 53 2.02 -15.32 7.56
N THR A 54 1.28 -14.68 6.64
CA THR A 54 -0.19 -14.56 6.68
C THR A 54 -0.91 -15.68 5.93
N TYR A 55 -0.15 -16.59 5.30
CA TYR A 55 -0.72 -17.73 4.57
C TYR A 55 -1.10 -18.84 5.54
N ASP A 56 -2.39 -19.01 5.80
CA ASP A 56 -2.94 -19.94 6.80
C ASP A 56 -2.44 -21.38 6.70
N VAL A 57 -2.27 -21.89 5.47
CA VAL A 57 -1.78 -23.26 5.23
C VAL A 57 -0.33 -23.44 5.67
N ALA A 58 0.46 -22.37 5.68
CA ALA A 58 1.86 -22.40 6.11
C ALA A 58 1.99 -22.53 7.63
N GLN A 59 0.97 -22.12 8.40
CA GLN A 59 0.94 -22.15 9.87
C GLN A 59 2.23 -21.64 10.50
N LEU A 60 2.71 -20.48 10.00
CA LEU A 60 3.91 -19.81 10.49
C LEU A 60 3.55 -18.85 11.63
N LYS A 61 4.42 -18.81 12.63
CA LYS A 61 4.44 -17.75 13.64
C LYS A 61 5.80 -17.08 13.60
N LEU A 62 5.81 -15.78 13.69
CA LEU A 62 7.05 -15.01 13.60
C LEU A 62 8.01 -15.36 14.75
N GLU A 63 7.47 -15.66 15.94
CA GLU A 63 8.21 -16.05 17.13
C GLU A 63 8.92 -17.39 16.98
N ASP A 64 8.48 -18.26 16.06
CA ASP A 64 9.10 -19.55 15.77
C ASP A 64 10.32 -19.42 14.82
N TYR A 65 10.60 -18.20 14.31
CA TYR A 65 11.72 -18.00 13.39
C TYR A 65 13.06 -18.01 14.13
N PRO A 66 14.05 -18.79 13.67
CA PRO A 66 15.40 -18.77 14.27
C PRO A 66 16.02 -17.36 14.36
N ASP A 67 15.73 -16.52 13.36
CA ASP A 67 16.26 -15.13 13.30
C ASP A 67 15.31 -14.09 13.93
N TYR A 68 14.31 -14.49 14.72
CA TYR A 68 13.30 -13.58 15.27
C TYR A 68 13.90 -12.33 15.93
N ASN A 69 14.87 -12.50 16.81
CA ASN A 69 15.47 -11.37 17.54
C ASN A 69 16.20 -10.42 16.57
N ASP A 70 16.92 -10.94 15.57
CA ASP A 70 17.60 -10.15 14.56
C ASP A 70 16.62 -9.41 13.66
N ILE A 71 15.50 -10.04 13.29
CA ILE A 71 14.41 -9.42 12.53
C ILE A 71 13.83 -8.24 13.31
N MET A 72 13.51 -8.43 14.59
CA MET A 72 12.92 -7.37 15.43
C MET A 72 13.91 -6.23 15.69
N ALA A 73 15.18 -6.53 15.93
CA ALA A 73 16.23 -5.53 16.08
C ALA A 73 16.41 -4.71 14.78
N THR A 74 16.46 -5.40 13.62
CA THR A 74 16.60 -4.72 12.32
C THR A 74 15.37 -3.86 11.97
N LEU A 75 14.14 -4.27 12.38
CA LEU A 75 12.95 -3.42 12.25
C LEU A 75 13.04 -2.17 13.13
N ALA A 76 13.56 -2.28 14.36
CA ALA A 76 13.81 -1.11 15.19
C ALA A 76 14.84 -0.15 14.56
N ASP A 77 15.91 -0.69 13.94
CA ASP A 77 16.85 0.10 13.15
C ASP A 77 16.16 0.82 11.97
N CYS A 78 15.23 0.15 11.29
CA CYS A 78 14.43 0.78 10.24
C CYS A 78 13.61 1.95 10.77
N ALA A 79 12.97 1.80 11.93
CA ALA A 79 12.19 2.87 12.56
C ALA A 79 13.08 4.06 12.95
N SER A 80 14.32 3.81 13.43
CA SER A 80 15.29 4.88 13.70
C SER A 80 15.61 5.67 12.43
N VAL A 81 15.87 4.98 11.30
CA VAL A 81 16.12 5.64 10.02
C VAL A 81 14.92 6.45 9.55
N VAL A 82 13.71 5.90 9.68
CA VAL A 82 12.46 6.61 9.34
C VAL A 82 12.33 7.89 10.16
N ASN A 83 12.62 7.83 11.46
CA ASN A 83 12.61 8.99 12.36
C ASN A 83 13.69 10.01 12.01
N ASP A 84 14.94 9.57 11.85
CA ASP A 84 16.11 10.44 11.68
C ASP A 84 16.02 11.28 10.39
N TYR A 85 15.39 10.73 9.35
CA TYR A 85 15.22 11.39 8.06
C TYR A 85 13.79 11.90 7.81
N ASP A 86 12.89 11.77 8.77
CA ASP A 86 11.46 12.13 8.64
C ASP A 86 10.79 11.50 7.42
N ILE A 87 11.08 10.24 7.13
CA ILE A 87 10.61 9.54 5.94
C ILE A 87 9.10 9.27 6.05
N ARG A 88 8.34 9.72 5.04
CA ARG A 88 6.95 9.29 4.88
C ARG A 88 6.92 7.84 4.39
N VAL A 89 6.27 6.96 5.16
CA VAL A 89 6.12 5.54 4.81
C VAL A 89 4.68 5.27 4.37
N SER A 90 4.51 4.56 3.28
CA SER A 90 3.21 4.04 2.81
C SER A 90 3.27 2.53 2.61
N CYS A 91 2.12 1.88 2.50
CA CYS A 91 2.07 0.54 1.93
C CYS A 91 0.83 0.36 1.05
N HIS A 92 0.95 -0.56 0.10
CA HIS A 92 -0.13 -0.94 -0.79
C HIS A 92 -0.21 -2.47 -0.82
N PRO A 93 -1.06 -3.07 0.03
CA PRO A 93 -1.32 -4.50 0.03
C PRO A 93 -1.75 -5.00 -1.35
N ASP A 94 -1.50 -6.28 -1.61
CA ASP A 94 -1.83 -6.93 -2.87
C ASP A 94 -3.32 -6.76 -3.23
N GLN A 95 -3.61 -6.68 -4.54
CA GLN A 95 -4.97 -6.54 -5.09
C GLN A 95 -5.96 -7.64 -4.68
N PHE A 96 -5.48 -8.75 -4.12
CA PHE A 96 -6.33 -9.83 -3.61
C PHE A 96 -6.94 -9.51 -2.24
N ASN A 97 -6.58 -8.39 -1.62
CA ASN A 97 -7.16 -7.91 -0.38
C ASN A 97 -8.49 -7.20 -0.66
N VAL A 98 -9.60 -7.91 -0.51
CA VAL A 98 -10.94 -7.45 -0.89
C VAL A 98 -11.88 -7.45 0.32
N LEU A 99 -11.92 -6.33 1.06
CA LEU A 99 -12.86 -6.14 2.19
C LEU A 99 -14.33 -6.20 1.76
N ALA A 100 -14.63 -5.83 0.50
CA ALA A 100 -15.98 -5.87 -0.05
C ALA A 100 -16.42 -7.26 -0.56
N SER A 101 -15.62 -8.32 -0.34
CA SER A 101 -15.98 -9.67 -0.77
C SER A 101 -17.27 -10.16 -0.10
N THR A 102 -18.07 -10.96 -0.83
CA THR A 102 -19.22 -11.67 -0.30
C THR A 102 -18.86 -13.02 0.32
N GLY A 103 -17.66 -13.52 0.07
CA GLY A 103 -17.15 -14.77 0.62
C GLY A 103 -16.44 -14.55 1.94
N GLN A 104 -16.99 -15.08 3.06
CA GLN A 104 -16.44 -14.87 4.39
C GLN A 104 -14.97 -15.29 4.50
N ALA A 105 -14.59 -16.45 3.95
CA ALA A 105 -13.21 -16.93 3.97
C ALA A 105 -12.22 -15.96 3.28
N GLN A 106 -12.64 -15.26 2.23
CA GLN A 106 -11.82 -14.22 1.59
C GLN A 106 -11.69 -12.98 2.46
N VAL A 107 -12.78 -12.58 3.13
CA VAL A 107 -12.77 -11.46 4.09
C VAL A 107 -11.82 -11.76 5.25
N ASP A 108 -11.91 -12.95 5.84
CA ASP A 108 -11.07 -13.35 6.97
C ASP A 108 -9.58 -13.32 6.61
N LYS A 109 -9.21 -13.82 5.43
CA LYS A 109 -7.83 -13.73 4.91
C LYS A 109 -7.39 -12.28 4.70
N THR A 110 -8.26 -11.46 4.14
CA THR A 110 -7.99 -10.03 3.93
C THR A 110 -7.74 -9.32 5.27
N ILE A 111 -8.55 -9.59 6.30
CA ILE A 111 -8.36 -9.00 7.62
C ILE A 111 -7.01 -9.39 8.23
N VAL A 112 -6.64 -10.68 8.15
CA VAL A 112 -5.32 -11.17 8.62
C VAL A 112 -4.18 -10.46 7.90
N GLU A 113 -4.26 -10.33 6.58
CA GLU A 113 -3.24 -9.66 5.76
C GLU A 113 -3.15 -8.17 6.11
N LEU A 114 -4.27 -7.47 6.19
CA LEU A 114 -4.29 -6.05 6.53
C LEU A 114 -3.79 -5.79 7.95
N ASN A 115 -4.17 -6.61 8.93
CA ASN A 115 -3.68 -6.49 10.29
C ASN A 115 -2.16 -6.69 10.37
N HIS A 116 -1.61 -7.62 9.58
CA HIS A 116 -0.15 -7.76 9.45
C HIS A 116 0.50 -6.49 8.86
N HIS A 117 -0.10 -5.89 7.83
CA HIS A 117 0.38 -4.61 7.30
C HIS A 117 0.28 -3.48 8.33
N GLY A 118 -0.82 -3.41 9.08
CA GLY A 118 -0.98 -2.47 10.18
C GLY A 118 0.12 -2.62 11.24
N TRP A 119 0.39 -3.87 11.66
CA TRP A 119 1.47 -4.20 12.58
C TRP A 119 2.85 -3.75 12.04
N LEU A 120 3.14 -4.01 10.77
CA LEU A 120 4.39 -3.60 10.14
C LEU A 120 4.53 -2.07 10.09
N MET A 121 3.46 -1.37 9.71
CA MET A 121 3.44 0.09 9.67
C MET A 121 3.66 0.69 11.05
N ASP A 122 3.04 0.16 12.10
CA ASP A 122 3.28 0.58 13.49
C ASP A 122 4.76 0.42 13.89
N ARG A 123 5.41 -0.67 13.46
CA ARG A 123 6.85 -0.90 13.73
C ARG A 123 7.73 0.10 13.01
N LEU A 124 7.47 0.34 11.73
CA LEU A 124 8.30 1.25 10.92
C LEU A 124 8.12 2.73 11.33
N THR A 125 6.96 3.11 11.86
CA THR A 125 6.63 4.50 12.21
C THR A 125 6.60 4.78 13.72
N SER A 126 7.05 3.84 14.56
CA SER A 126 6.93 3.92 16.02
C SER A 126 7.63 5.12 16.65
N MET A 127 8.64 5.69 16.00
CA MET A 127 9.47 6.77 16.54
C MET A 127 9.09 8.17 16.01
N VAL A 128 8.30 8.27 14.95
CA VAL A 128 7.97 9.59 14.33
C VAL A 128 6.73 10.27 14.92
N GLY A 129 6.16 9.75 15.99
CA GLY A 129 4.99 10.38 16.64
C GLY A 129 3.71 10.45 15.81
N CYS A 130 3.72 9.98 14.57
CA CYS A 130 2.58 9.91 13.67
C CYS A 130 1.98 8.50 13.67
N HIS A 131 1.71 8.02 14.86
CA HIS A 131 1.09 6.73 15.05
C HIS A 131 -0.28 6.71 14.41
N ARG A 132 -0.53 5.72 13.55
CA ARG A 132 -1.89 5.39 13.12
C ARG A 132 -2.66 6.59 12.56
N ASP A 133 -2.03 7.33 11.65
CA ASP A 133 -2.66 8.43 10.95
C ASP A 133 -2.42 8.36 9.43
N TYR A 134 -3.09 9.23 8.71
CA TYR A 134 -3.03 9.27 7.24
C TYR A 134 -1.71 9.83 6.68
N ARG A 135 -0.75 10.23 7.51
CA ARG A 135 0.61 10.50 7.04
C ARG A 135 1.24 9.24 6.47
N CYS A 136 0.99 8.10 7.12
CA CYS A 136 1.52 6.80 6.73
C CYS A 136 0.38 5.85 6.32
N PRO A 137 -0.22 6.03 5.14
CA PRO A 137 -1.44 5.33 4.75
C PRO A 137 -1.20 3.88 4.35
N ILE A 138 -2.23 3.08 4.53
CA ILE A 138 -2.41 1.78 3.90
C ILE A 138 -3.42 1.99 2.78
N ASN A 139 -2.98 1.85 1.53
CA ASN A 139 -3.81 2.06 0.35
C ASN A 139 -4.33 0.74 -0.20
N ILE A 140 -5.63 0.61 -0.45
CA ILE A 140 -6.22 -0.56 -1.11
C ILE A 140 -7.29 -0.17 -2.13
N HIS A 141 -7.58 -1.10 -3.04
CA HIS A 141 -8.72 -1.04 -3.94
C HIS A 141 -9.97 -1.66 -3.32
N VAL A 142 -11.15 -1.25 -3.76
CA VAL A 142 -12.42 -1.90 -3.37
C VAL A 142 -12.56 -3.28 -4.04
N ASN A 143 -12.13 -3.40 -5.30
CA ASN A 143 -12.03 -4.63 -6.08
C ASN A 143 -13.30 -5.50 -6.11
N ASN A 144 -14.48 -4.88 -6.00
CA ASN A 144 -15.77 -5.54 -6.11
C ASN A 144 -16.75 -4.68 -6.90
N THR A 145 -17.38 -5.27 -7.90
CA THR A 145 -18.29 -4.58 -8.83
C THR A 145 -19.67 -5.26 -8.91
N LYS A 146 -19.91 -6.32 -8.09
CA LYS A 146 -21.13 -7.12 -8.15
C LYS A 146 -22.15 -6.65 -7.13
N GLY A 147 -23.18 -5.95 -7.55
CA GLY A 147 -24.28 -5.46 -6.72
C GLY A 147 -24.39 -3.93 -6.70
N ASP A 148 -25.23 -3.43 -5.83
CA ASP A 148 -25.37 -1.99 -5.63
C ASP A 148 -24.12 -1.39 -5.00
N PRO A 149 -23.59 -0.26 -5.49
CA PRO A 149 -22.39 0.37 -4.93
C PRO A 149 -22.52 0.73 -3.45
N ALA A 150 -23.72 1.12 -2.97
CA ALA A 150 -23.92 1.43 -1.57
C ALA A 150 -23.79 0.17 -0.69
N ASP A 151 -24.32 -0.98 -1.14
CA ASP A 151 -24.18 -2.26 -0.43
C ASP A 151 -22.75 -2.75 -0.41
N ILE A 152 -22.00 -2.54 -1.51
CA ILE A 152 -20.58 -2.91 -1.59
C ILE A 152 -19.78 -2.06 -0.59
N ALA A 153 -20.00 -0.75 -0.57
CA ALA A 153 -19.32 0.17 0.36
C ALA A 153 -19.70 -0.14 1.83
N ALA A 154 -20.97 -0.38 2.14
CA ALA A 154 -21.41 -0.76 3.49
C ALA A 154 -20.72 -2.05 3.97
N ARG A 155 -20.62 -3.06 3.09
CA ARG A 155 -19.92 -4.31 3.40
C ARG A 155 -18.43 -4.10 3.60
N PHE A 156 -17.78 -3.28 2.76
CA PHE A 156 -16.38 -2.89 2.93
C PHE A 156 -16.15 -2.26 4.30
N MET A 157 -16.93 -1.25 4.66
CA MET A 157 -16.80 -0.54 5.94
C MET A 157 -17.10 -1.45 7.14
N SER A 158 -18.11 -2.32 7.04
CA SER A 158 -18.41 -3.33 8.07
C SER A 158 -17.27 -4.30 8.30
N ASN A 159 -16.53 -4.67 7.26
CA ASN A 159 -15.36 -5.55 7.37
C ASN A 159 -14.10 -4.79 7.79
N LEU A 160 -13.94 -3.55 7.38
CA LEU A 160 -12.86 -2.68 7.89
C LEU A 160 -12.96 -2.51 9.41
N ALA A 161 -14.17 -2.36 9.95
CA ALA A 161 -14.40 -2.25 11.40
C ALA A 161 -13.99 -3.50 12.19
N LYS A 162 -13.69 -4.63 11.54
CA LYS A 162 -13.16 -5.85 12.16
C LYS A 162 -11.62 -5.90 12.13
N CYS A 163 -10.96 -5.03 11.38
CA CYS A 163 -9.52 -4.91 11.38
C CYS A 163 -9.02 -4.22 12.66
N ASP A 164 -7.73 -4.38 12.94
CA ASP A 164 -7.08 -3.71 14.07
C ASP A 164 -7.08 -2.18 13.90
N ASP A 165 -7.01 -1.44 14.99
CA ASP A 165 -6.96 0.03 15.00
C ASP A 165 -5.83 0.58 14.12
N SER A 166 -4.70 -0.13 14.04
CA SER A 166 -3.58 0.21 13.18
C SER A 166 -3.92 0.25 11.69
N VAL A 167 -4.94 -0.50 11.26
CA VAL A 167 -5.47 -0.48 9.90
C VAL A 167 -6.55 0.59 9.77
N GLN A 168 -7.54 0.57 10.69
CA GLN A 168 -8.71 1.46 10.61
C GLN A 168 -8.32 2.94 10.59
N SER A 169 -7.29 3.32 11.34
CA SER A 169 -6.84 4.72 11.50
C SER A 169 -6.04 5.28 10.32
N ARG A 170 -5.64 4.44 9.35
CA ARG A 170 -4.78 4.86 8.24
C ARG A 170 -5.17 4.30 6.86
N LEU A 171 -6.28 3.55 6.79
CA LEU A 171 -6.72 2.99 5.51
C LEU A 171 -7.26 4.07 4.59
N VAL A 172 -6.81 4.04 3.35
CA VAL A 172 -7.31 4.88 2.26
C VAL A 172 -7.73 3.99 1.09
N VAL A 173 -8.60 4.51 0.25
CA VAL A 173 -9.06 3.80 -0.95
C VAL A 173 -8.57 4.51 -2.21
N GLU A 174 -8.35 3.76 -3.27
CA GLU A 174 -7.84 4.27 -4.54
C GLU A 174 -8.88 4.12 -5.65
N ASN A 175 -8.96 5.10 -6.55
CA ASN A 175 -9.74 4.94 -7.77
C ASN A 175 -9.15 3.85 -8.67
N GLU A 176 -10.02 3.09 -9.33
CA GLU A 176 -9.63 1.90 -10.09
C GLU A 176 -9.48 2.18 -11.59
N ASP A 177 -8.69 1.35 -12.26
CA ASP A 177 -8.45 1.39 -13.71
C ASP A 177 -9.51 0.64 -14.54
N LYS A 178 -10.38 -0.08 -13.86
CA LYS A 178 -11.48 -0.91 -14.39
C LYS A 178 -12.58 -1.07 -13.35
N GLY A 179 -13.71 -1.57 -13.76
CA GLY A 179 -14.83 -1.79 -12.85
C GLY A 179 -15.71 -0.55 -12.71
N ILE A 180 -16.02 -0.13 -11.50
CA ILE A 180 -16.95 0.98 -11.24
C ILE A 180 -16.38 2.07 -10.32
N TRP A 181 -15.30 1.82 -9.57
CA TRP A 181 -14.83 2.69 -8.49
C TRP A 181 -13.99 3.85 -9.00
N THR A 182 -14.67 4.78 -9.63
CA THR A 182 -14.14 6.08 -10.06
C THR A 182 -14.00 7.04 -8.88
N PRO A 183 -13.26 8.15 -9.01
CA PRO A 183 -13.19 9.20 -7.99
C PRO A 183 -14.57 9.65 -7.49
N SER A 184 -15.52 9.91 -8.40
CA SER A 184 -16.87 10.34 -8.06
C SER A 184 -17.64 9.30 -7.25
N LEU A 185 -17.55 8.02 -7.65
CA LEU A 185 -18.29 6.95 -6.99
C LEU A 185 -17.71 6.65 -5.59
N LEU A 186 -16.38 6.66 -5.46
CA LEU A 186 -15.72 6.55 -4.16
C LEU A 186 -16.12 7.69 -3.22
N ALA A 187 -16.04 8.94 -3.68
CA ALA A 187 -16.40 10.11 -2.87
C ALA A 187 -17.86 10.13 -2.45
N LYS A 188 -18.74 9.49 -3.23
CA LYS A 188 -20.18 9.37 -2.91
C LYS A 188 -20.45 8.33 -1.82
N HIS A 189 -19.69 7.25 -1.75
CA HIS A 189 -20.02 6.09 -0.93
C HIS A 189 -19.07 5.83 0.24
N PHE A 190 -17.87 6.44 0.24
CA PHE A 190 -16.88 6.27 1.30
C PHE A 190 -16.56 7.58 2.02
N ASP A 191 -16.46 7.49 3.33
CA ASP A 191 -15.92 8.57 4.17
C ASP A 191 -14.44 8.33 4.51
N LEU A 192 -13.71 7.71 3.60
CA LEU A 192 -12.28 7.49 3.66
C LEU A 192 -11.56 8.47 2.74
N PRO A 193 -10.28 8.80 3.02
CA PRO A 193 -9.46 9.52 2.06
C PRO A 193 -9.29 8.70 0.78
N ILE A 194 -9.32 9.38 -0.36
CA ILE A 194 -9.20 8.75 -1.67
C ILE A 194 -7.84 9.10 -2.26
N THR A 195 -7.00 8.10 -2.47
CA THR A 195 -5.79 8.21 -3.27
C THR A 195 -6.19 8.36 -4.74
N TYR A 196 -5.76 9.45 -5.36
CA TYR A 196 -5.95 9.68 -6.78
C TYR A 196 -4.81 9.03 -7.56
N ASP A 197 -5.12 8.07 -8.45
CA ASP A 197 -4.20 7.59 -9.48
C ASP A 197 -4.61 8.18 -10.83
N ASN A 198 -3.66 8.87 -11.47
CA ASN A 198 -3.89 9.57 -12.74
C ASN A 198 -4.11 8.62 -13.92
N LEU A 199 -3.41 7.49 -13.93
CA LEU A 199 -3.55 6.49 -15.01
C LEU A 199 -4.85 5.72 -14.87
N HIS A 200 -5.24 5.37 -13.65
CA HIS A 200 -6.52 4.73 -13.38
C HIS A 200 -7.68 5.62 -13.82
N HIS A 201 -7.66 6.92 -13.47
CA HIS A 201 -8.68 7.86 -13.92
C HIS A 201 -8.71 8.01 -15.46
N LYS A 202 -7.55 7.99 -16.11
CA LYS A 202 -7.47 7.97 -17.59
C LYS A 202 -8.08 6.71 -18.18
N CYS A 203 -7.91 5.55 -17.54
CA CYS A 203 -8.45 4.26 -18.01
C CYS A 203 -9.94 4.07 -17.70
N LEU A 204 -10.42 4.65 -16.60
CA LEU A 204 -11.82 4.60 -16.15
C LEU A 204 -12.33 6.02 -15.84
N PRO A 205 -12.59 6.85 -16.86
CA PRO A 205 -13.08 8.21 -16.64
C PRO A 205 -14.54 8.22 -16.16
N ASP A 206 -14.90 9.22 -15.35
CA ASP A 206 -16.25 9.42 -14.80
C ASP A 206 -16.91 10.74 -15.26
N GLY A 207 -16.39 11.32 -16.34
CA GLY A 207 -16.88 12.59 -16.88
C GLY A 207 -16.25 13.83 -16.23
N LEU A 208 -15.49 13.67 -15.15
CA LEU A 208 -14.68 14.73 -14.56
C LEU A 208 -13.41 14.97 -15.38
N THR A 209 -12.97 16.23 -15.46
CA THR A 209 -11.62 16.53 -15.93
C THR A 209 -10.61 15.99 -14.91
N GLN A 210 -9.35 15.83 -15.33
CA GLN A 210 -8.27 15.43 -14.44
C GLN A 210 -8.20 16.33 -13.19
N GLU A 211 -8.28 17.65 -13.35
CA GLU A 211 -8.26 18.61 -12.25
C GLU A 211 -9.46 18.45 -11.30
N GLN A 212 -10.65 18.26 -11.85
CA GLN A 212 -11.86 18.06 -11.03
C GLN A 212 -11.77 16.79 -10.19
N ALA A 213 -11.37 15.67 -10.79
CA ALA A 213 -11.17 14.40 -10.08
C ALA A 213 -10.06 14.51 -9.02
N TYR A 214 -8.95 15.16 -9.38
CA TYR A 214 -7.84 15.41 -8.45
C TYR A 214 -8.29 16.23 -7.23
N ARG A 215 -8.99 17.35 -7.45
CA ARG A 215 -9.51 18.21 -6.37
C ARG A 215 -10.55 17.49 -5.52
N LEU A 216 -11.39 16.66 -6.13
CA LEU A 216 -12.37 15.84 -5.40
C LEU A 216 -11.65 14.90 -4.42
N CYS A 217 -10.66 14.14 -4.88
CA CYS A 217 -9.87 13.26 -4.03
C CYS A 217 -9.08 14.05 -2.96
N TYR A 218 -8.42 15.15 -3.34
CA TYR A 218 -7.70 16.02 -2.41
C TYR A 218 -8.59 16.47 -1.24
N ASN A 219 -9.82 16.88 -1.50
CA ASN A 219 -10.76 17.33 -0.47
C ASN A 219 -11.16 16.23 0.52
N THR A 220 -11.09 14.96 0.12
CA THR A 220 -11.36 13.85 1.06
C THR A 220 -10.29 13.75 2.14
N TRP A 221 -9.04 14.04 1.82
CA TRP A 221 -7.94 14.06 2.79
C TRP A 221 -8.05 15.24 3.77
N MET A 222 -8.48 16.41 3.28
CA MET A 222 -8.61 17.60 4.12
C MET A 222 -9.57 17.39 5.30
N ARG A 223 -10.55 16.50 5.15
CA ARG A 223 -11.49 16.14 6.23
C ARG A 223 -10.84 15.40 7.40
N THR A 224 -9.69 14.77 7.17
CA THR A 224 -8.95 14.02 8.20
C THR A 224 -8.06 14.89 9.08
N GLY A 225 -7.87 16.15 8.73
CA GLY A 225 -6.89 17.05 9.36
C GLY A 225 -5.45 16.84 8.86
N TYR A 226 -5.21 15.88 7.96
CA TYR A 226 -3.91 15.70 7.31
C TYR A 226 -3.89 16.39 5.94
N TYR A 227 -3.07 17.40 5.81
CA TYR A 227 -3.13 18.38 4.69
C TYR A 227 -2.20 18.07 3.52
N LYS A 228 -1.58 16.89 3.47
CA LYS A 228 -0.71 16.48 2.37
C LYS A 228 -1.05 15.08 1.90
N PRO A 229 -2.03 14.91 0.99
CA PRO A 229 -2.39 13.62 0.43
C PRO A 229 -1.20 12.84 -0.13
N LEU A 230 -1.33 11.51 -0.19
CA LEU A 230 -0.47 10.65 -0.98
C LEU A 230 -1.27 10.18 -2.20
N PHE A 231 -0.85 10.58 -3.38
CA PHE A 231 -1.46 10.18 -4.64
C PHE A 231 -0.52 9.24 -5.41
N HIS A 232 -1.05 8.54 -6.40
CA HIS A 232 -0.26 7.69 -7.27
C HIS A 232 -0.02 8.36 -8.61
N TYR A 233 1.16 8.13 -9.16
CA TYR A 233 1.51 8.57 -10.49
C TYR A 233 2.13 7.44 -11.28
N SER A 234 1.55 7.21 -12.44
CA SER A 234 2.09 6.31 -13.45
C SER A 234 1.75 6.80 -14.85
N GLU A 235 2.39 6.22 -15.86
CA GLU A 235 2.12 6.46 -17.28
C GLU A 235 1.91 5.14 -18.00
N SER A 236 1.10 5.16 -19.07
CA SER A 236 0.97 4.00 -19.94
C SER A 236 2.29 3.71 -20.65
N HIS A 237 2.68 2.44 -20.70
CA HIS A 237 3.86 2.01 -21.43
C HIS A 237 3.69 2.28 -22.93
N PRO A 238 4.60 2.99 -23.60
CA PRO A 238 4.42 3.41 -24.99
C PRO A 238 4.32 2.25 -25.99
N ASP A 239 5.03 1.15 -25.71
CA ASP A 239 5.12 0.00 -26.62
C ASP A 239 4.11 -1.12 -26.30
N LYS A 240 3.18 -0.91 -25.34
CA LYS A 240 2.19 -1.90 -24.98
C LYS A 240 0.78 -1.49 -25.39
N THR A 241 0.05 -2.45 -25.92
CA THR A 241 -1.36 -2.26 -26.32
C THR A 241 -2.31 -2.10 -25.14
N ASN A 242 -1.96 -2.67 -23.97
CA ASN A 242 -2.75 -2.48 -22.76
C ASN A 242 -2.41 -1.13 -22.11
N PRO A 243 -3.34 -0.16 -22.09
CA PRO A 243 -3.08 1.18 -21.57
C PRO A 243 -2.78 1.19 -20.06
N ARG A 244 -3.14 0.12 -19.33
CA ARG A 244 -2.87 -0.05 -17.88
C ARG A 244 -1.45 -0.54 -17.59
N SER A 245 -0.67 -0.87 -18.63
CA SER A 245 0.72 -1.29 -18.43
C SER A 245 1.55 -0.06 -18.08
N HIS A 246 2.15 -0.04 -16.90
CA HIS A 246 2.99 1.06 -16.47
C HIS A 246 4.26 1.17 -17.31
N ALA A 247 4.65 2.39 -17.63
CA ALA A 247 5.91 2.73 -18.27
C ALA A 247 7.11 2.44 -17.36
N ASP A 248 8.29 2.31 -17.96
CA ASP A 248 9.52 2.12 -17.20
C ASP A 248 10.02 3.45 -16.63
N MET A 249 10.01 4.49 -17.46
CA MET A 249 10.47 5.84 -17.16
C MET A 249 9.38 6.87 -17.45
N PRO A 250 9.41 8.05 -16.83
CA PRO A 250 8.46 9.11 -17.16
C PRO A 250 8.77 9.68 -18.55
N THR A 251 7.72 10.04 -19.29
CA THR A 251 7.83 10.76 -20.56
C THR A 251 7.60 12.27 -20.38
N ALA A 252 6.96 12.65 -19.29
CA ALA A 252 6.65 14.02 -18.92
C ALA A 252 7.44 14.47 -17.69
N ARG A 253 7.40 15.78 -17.40
CA ARG A 253 7.92 16.35 -16.15
C ARG A 253 7.03 15.94 -14.96
N PRO A 254 7.47 16.25 -13.71
CA PRO A 254 6.76 15.84 -12.50
C PRO A 254 5.24 15.95 -12.58
N PRO A 255 4.51 15.09 -11.85
CA PRO A 255 3.06 15.09 -11.85
C PRO A 255 2.47 16.49 -11.64
N ILE A 256 1.40 16.80 -12.38
CA ILE A 256 0.70 18.08 -12.21
C ILE A 256 -0.06 18.04 -10.89
N SER A 257 0.31 18.91 -9.95
CA SER A 257 -0.33 19.01 -8.62
C SER A 257 -1.46 20.04 -8.56
N PHE A 258 -1.72 20.78 -9.62
CA PHE A 258 -2.69 21.88 -9.65
C PHE A 258 -2.49 22.90 -8.51
N ASN A 259 -1.22 23.13 -8.13
CA ASN A 259 -0.78 24.00 -7.02
C ASN A 259 -1.26 23.53 -5.62
N MET A 260 -1.54 22.24 -5.46
CA MET A 260 -1.87 21.66 -4.16
C MET A 260 -0.68 20.89 -3.59
N PRO A 261 -0.43 20.95 -2.27
CA PRO A 261 0.65 20.19 -1.63
C PRO A 261 0.27 18.70 -1.58
N VAL A 262 0.97 17.88 -2.36
CA VAL A 262 0.74 16.43 -2.47
C VAL A 262 2.08 15.71 -2.56
N ASP A 263 2.18 14.55 -1.95
CA ASP A 263 3.24 13.59 -2.22
C ASP A 263 2.75 12.55 -3.23
N TYR A 264 3.69 11.94 -3.96
CA TYR A 264 3.36 10.92 -4.96
C TYR A 264 4.11 9.60 -4.70
N ASP A 265 3.37 8.51 -4.70
CA ASP A 265 3.94 7.19 -4.97
C ASP A 265 4.11 7.04 -6.49
N ILE A 266 5.35 6.96 -6.93
CA ILE A 266 5.70 6.86 -8.35
C ILE A 266 5.68 5.38 -8.76
N GLU A 267 4.68 4.98 -9.53
CA GLU A 267 4.48 3.59 -9.95
C GLU A 267 5.10 3.26 -11.31
N LEU A 268 6.19 3.92 -11.66
CA LEU A 268 7.01 3.59 -12.81
C LEU A 268 7.96 2.42 -12.49
N LYS A 269 8.24 1.56 -13.48
CA LYS A 269 8.95 0.30 -13.22
C LYS A 269 10.41 0.46 -12.86
N SER A 270 11.05 1.53 -13.34
CA SER A 270 12.45 1.84 -13.00
C SER A 270 12.64 2.45 -11.61
N LYS A 271 11.55 2.55 -10.80
CA LYS A 271 11.59 2.90 -9.37
C LYS A 271 12.37 4.19 -9.10
N ASP A 272 13.44 4.10 -8.29
CA ASP A 272 14.34 5.18 -7.90
C ASP A 272 15.01 5.89 -9.09
N TYR A 273 15.34 5.16 -10.15
CA TYR A 273 15.84 5.78 -11.38
C TYR A 273 14.79 6.69 -12.05
N ALA A 274 13.52 6.29 -12.02
CA ALA A 274 12.44 7.10 -12.55
C ALA A 274 12.24 8.36 -11.70
N ILE A 275 12.27 8.23 -10.36
CA ILE A 275 12.16 9.37 -9.44
C ILE A 275 13.33 10.35 -9.65
N ALA A 276 14.54 9.85 -9.77
CA ALA A 276 15.73 10.67 -9.96
C ALA A 276 15.76 11.44 -11.31
N SER A 277 14.86 11.09 -12.25
CA SER A 277 14.76 11.76 -13.55
C SER A 277 13.83 12.97 -13.55
N PHE A 278 13.07 13.21 -12.48
CA PHE A 278 12.22 14.39 -12.29
C PHE A 278 13.06 15.59 -11.78
#